data_ce4efd15f0fb0a380334abde14fe196b
#
_entry.id   ce4efd15f0fb0a380334abde14fe196b
#
_cell.length_a   1.000
_cell.length_b   1.000
_cell.length_c   1.000
_cell.angle_alpha   90.00
_cell.angle_beta   90.00
_cell.angle_gamma   90.00
#
_symmetry.space_group_name_H-M   'P 1'
#
loop_
_entity.id
_entity.type
_entity.pdbx_description
1 polymer ?
#
loop_
_entity_poly.entity_id
_entity_poly.type
_entity_poly.pdbx_seq_one_letter_code
_entity_poly.pdbx_strand_id
1 'polypeptide(L)'
;MRVFYGTALPGGLMLGTAQYPSPAILADAFRRSGASVATVSLRRESGQDRAGQDFWRLISDLGVRVLPNTAGCHTVKEAVTTAHMAREIFDTPWIKLEVIGDADTLQPDVFGLVEAARILTADGFQVFPYTTEDLVVADRLLDAGCEVLMPWGA
;
A
#
# COMPACT_ATOMS: atom_id res chain seq x y z
N MET A 1 -20.24 5.07 -0.45
CA MET A 1 -19.03 5.57 -1.14
C MET A 1 -18.02 6.03 -0.12
N ARG A 2 -16.77 5.62 -0.24
CA ARG A 2 -15.66 6.07 0.62
C ARG A 2 -14.80 7.05 -0.14
N VAL A 3 -14.22 8.02 0.57
CA VAL A 3 -13.34 9.03 -0.02
C VAL A 3 -12.00 8.99 0.70
N PHE A 4 -10.91 8.77 -0.04
CA PHE A 4 -9.54 8.80 0.47
C PHE A 4 -8.75 9.84 -0.33
N TYR A 5 -8.15 10.81 0.37
CA TYR A 5 -7.39 11.90 -0.28
C TYR A 5 -8.16 12.55 -1.44
N GLY A 6 -9.45 12.84 -1.22
CA GLY A 6 -10.31 13.42 -2.24
C GLY A 6 -10.75 12.47 -3.36
N THR A 7 -10.28 11.23 -3.38
CA THR A 7 -10.67 10.22 -4.37
C THR A 7 -11.84 9.39 -3.87
N ALA A 8 -12.95 9.45 -4.59
CA ALA A 8 -14.13 8.63 -4.29
C ALA A 8 -13.95 7.20 -4.82
N LEU A 9 -14.27 6.23 -3.97
CA LEU A 9 -14.22 4.80 -4.31
C LEU A 9 -15.64 4.21 -4.28
N PRO A 10 -16.03 3.49 -5.33
CA PRO A 10 -17.39 2.91 -5.42
C PRO A 10 -17.62 1.78 -4.42
N GLY A 11 -16.58 1.11 -3.96
CA GLY A 11 -16.62 0.02 -2.98
C GLY A 11 -15.85 0.35 -1.72
N GLY A 12 -16.04 -0.46 -0.68
CA GLY A 12 -15.32 -0.34 0.60
C GLY A 12 -14.25 -1.40 0.80
N LEU A 13 -13.95 -2.21 -0.24
CA LEU A 13 -13.05 -3.34 -0.12
C LEU A 13 -11.76 -3.10 -0.90
N MET A 14 -10.63 -3.36 -0.24
CA MET A 14 -9.30 -3.45 -0.84
C MET A 14 -8.85 -4.90 -0.79
N LEU A 15 -8.28 -5.41 -1.87
CA LEU A 15 -7.70 -6.74 -1.90
C LEU A 15 -6.20 -6.70 -2.16
N GLY A 16 -5.48 -7.60 -1.47
CA GLY A 16 -4.10 -7.91 -1.81
C GLY A 16 -4.02 -8.69 -3.13
N THR A 17 -2.85 -8.76 -3.70
CA THR A 17 -2.59 -9.46 -4.96
C THR A 17 -1.62 -10.64 -4.81
N ALA A 18 -1.18 -10.93 -3.58
CA ALA A 18 -0.27 -12.02 -3.29
C ALA A 18 -1.00 -13.34 -2.98
N GLN A 19 -0.31 -14.45 -3.22
CA GLN A 19 -0.72 -15.80 -2.80
C GLN A 19 -1.97 -16.38 -3.49
N TYR A 20 -2.41 -15.83 -4.58
CA TYR A 20 -3.47 -16.45 -5.39
C TYR A 20 -2.89 -17.64 -6.17
N PRO A 21 -3.65 -18.75 -6.28
CA PRO A 21 -3.19 -19.93 -7.01
C PRO A 21 -2.95 -19.70 -8.51
N SER A 22 -3.66 -18.74 -9.11
CA SER A 22 -3.48 -18.39 -10.51
C SER A 22 -3.94 -16.96 -10.81
N PRO A 23 -3.48 -16.35 -11.90
CA PRO A 23 -3.98 -15.05 -12.37
C PRO A 23 -5.49 -15.03 -12.61
N ALA A 24 -6.06 -16.12 -13.09
CA ALA A 24 -7.51 -16.23 -13.32
C ALA A 24 -8.31 -16.18 -12.03
N ILE A 25 -7.83 -16.83 -10.98
CA ILE A 25 -8.47 -16.82 -9.66
C ILE A 25 -8.37 -15.42 -9.03
N LEU A 26 -7.23 -14.75 -9.16
CA LEU A 26 -7.06 -13.36 -8.73
C LEU A 26 -8.08 -12.45 -9.41
N ALA A 27 -8.16 -12.51 -10.74
CA ALA A 27 -9.10 -11.69 -11.51
C ALA A 27 -10.56 -11.95 -11.11
N ASP A 28 -10.93 -13.20 -10.90
CA ASP A 28 -12.27 -13.59 -10.49
C ASP A 28 -12.60 -13.07 -9.07
N ALA A 29 -11.66 -13.13 -8.15
CA ALA A 29 -11.81 -12.57 -6.81
C ALA A 29 -12.10 -11.06 -6.85
N PHE A 30 -11.40 -10.30 -7.66
CA PHE A 30 -11.66 -8.87 -7.83
C PHE A 30 -13.03 -8.58 -8.43
N ARG A 31 -13.42 -9.32 -9.48
CA ARG A 31 -14.73 -9.14 -10.10
C ARG A 31 -15.87 -9.47 -9.15
N ARG A 32 -15.77 -10.57 -8.41
CA ARG A 32 -16.85 -11.03 -7.50
C ARG A 32 -16.94 -10.21 -6.23
N SER A 33 -15.84 -9.72 -5.70
CA SER A 33 -15.82 -8.94 -4.46
C SER A 33 -16.28 -7.51 -4.64
N GLY A 34 -16.21 -6.96 -5.85
CA GLY A 34 -16.43 -5.53 -6.09
C GLY A 34 -15.34 -4.66 -5.46
N ALA A 35 -14.15 -5.22 -5.20
CA ALA A 35 -13.02 -4.45 -4.67
C ALA A 35 -12.65 -3.33 -5.64
N SER A 36 -12.38 -2.15 -5.09
CA SER A 36 -12.02 -0.96 -5.85
C SER A 36 -10.53 -0.63 -5.80
N VAL A 37 -9.78 -1.30 -4.93
CA VAL A 37 -8.34 -1.09 -4.77
C VAL A 37 -7.61 -2.43 -4.73
N ALA A 38 -6.52 -2.50 -5.49
CA ALA A 38 -5.55 -3.60 -5.45
C ALA A 38 -4.27 -3.13 -4.75
N THR A 39 -3.90 -3.78 -3.65
CA THR A 39 -2.60 -3.52 -3.03
C THR A 39 -1.53 -4.38 -3.69
N VAL A 40 -0.38 -3.78 -3.99
CA VAL A 40 0.69 -4.43 -4.74
C VAL A 40 2.04 -4.21 -4.07
N SER A 41 2.90 -5.21 -4.12
CA SER A 41 4.24 -5.15 -3.56
C SER A 41 5.28 -5.02 -4.67
N LEU A 42 6.14 -4.00 -4.57
CA LEU A 42 7.24 -3.79 -5.52
C LEU A 42 8.27 -4.92 -5.50
N ARG A 43 8.54 -5.51 -4.33
CA ARG A 43 9.54 -6.58 -4.18
C ARG A 43 9.13 -7.90 -4.82
N ARG A 44 7.83 -8.18 -4.87
CA ARG A 44 7.28 -9.44 -5.42
C ARG A 44 7.05 -9.35 -6.92
N GLU A 45 6.87 -8.15 -7.42
CA GLU A 45 6.36 -7.86 -8.76
C GLU A 45 7.35 -6.98 -9.52
N SER A 46 8.64 -7.35 -9.53
CA SER A 46 9.60 -6.63 -10.37
C SER A 46 9.24 -6.83 -11.83
N GLY A 47 8.66 -5.81 -12.44
CA GLY A 47 8.12 -5.85 -13.80
C GLY A 47 9.17 -5.93 -14.91
N GLN A 48 10.35 -6.48 -14.63
CA GLN A 48 11.42 -6.62 -15.60
C GLN A 48 11.35 -7.92 -16.38
N ASP A 49 10.62 -8.91 -15.89
CA ASP A 49 10.38 -10.15 -16.62
C ASP A 49 8.98 -10.18 -17.26
N ARG A 50 8.78 -11.15 -18.17
CA ARG A 50 7.52 -11.32 -18.88
C ARG A 50 6.34 -11.59 -17.92
N ALA A 51 6.58 -12.33 -16.86
CA ALA A 51 5.56 -12.64 -15.84
C ALA A 51 5.12 -11.38 -15.08
N GLY A 52 6.05 -10.49 -14.75
CA GLY A 52 5.74 -9.20 -14.14
C GLY A 52 4.92 -8.30 -15.06
N GLN A 53 5.26 -8.26 -16.34
CA GLN A 53 4.50 -7.48 -17.34
C GLN A 53 3.07 -8.01 -17.52
N ASP A 54 2.90 -9.31 -17.57
CA ASP A 54 1.58 -9.95 -17.67
C ASP A 54 0.75 -9.71 -16.44
N PHE A 55 1.34 -9.72 -15.24
CA PHE A 55 0.70 -9.38 -13.98
C PHE A 55 0.18 -7.93 -13.99
N TRP A 56 1.02 -6.97 -14.41
CA TRP A 56 0.63 -5.56 -14.48
C TRP A 56 -0.49 -5.32 -15.47
N ARG A 57 -0.45 -5.99 -16.60
CA ARG A 57 -1.54 -5.94 -17.58
C ARG A 57 -2.84 -6.45 -16.97
N LEU A 58 -2.78 -7.57 -16.25
CA LEU A 58 -3.94 -8.11 -15.55
C LEU A 58 -4.55 -7.10 -14.56
N ILE A 59 -3.73 -6.49 -13.72
CA ILE A 59 -4.20 -5.48 -12.75
C ILE A 59 -4.80 -4.26 -13.46
N SER A 60 -4.16 -3.79 -14.53
CA SER A 60 -4.68 -2.67 -15.33
C SER A 60 -6.04 -2.99 -15.94
N ASP A 61 -6.21 -4.20 -16.44
CA ASP A 61 -7.45 -4.64 -17.10
C ASP A 61 -8.63 -4.78 -16.11
N LEU A 62 -8.35 -4.92 -14.81
CA LEU A 62 -9.38 -4.94 -13.78
C LEU A 62 -10.03 -3.56 -13.54
N GLY A 63 -9.40 -2.48 -13.98
CA GLY A 63 -9.93 -1.13 -13.82
C GLY A 63 -10.02 -0.65 -12.37
N VAL A 64 -9.26 -1.27 -11.45
CA VAL A 64 -9.18 -0.89 -10.05
C VAL A 64 -8.03 0.06 -9.79
N ARG A 65 -8.10 0.81 -8.69
CA ARG A 65 -6.97 1.64 -8.27
C ARG A 65 -5.86 0.77 -7.69
N VAL A 66 -4.63 1.16 -8.00
CA VAL A 66 -3.44 0.49 -7.45
C VAL A 66 -2.97 1.26 -6.21
N LEU A 67 -2.74 0.53 -5.12
CA LEU A 67 -2.11 1.01 -3.91
C LEU A 67 -0.81 0.24 -3.70
N PRO A 68 0.33 0.77 -4.19
CA PRO A 68 1.62 0.14 -3.95
C PRO A 68 1.98 0.16 -2.47
N ASN A 69 2.75 -0.82 -2.00
CA ASN A 69 3.21 -0.86 -0.63
C ASN A 69 4.73 -0.96 -0.51
N THR A 70 5.22 -0.64 0.68
CA THR A 70 6.63 -0.81 1.06
C THR A 70 6.86 -2.07 1.89
N ALA A 71 6.11 -3.13 1.61
CA ALA A 71 6.18 -4.38 2.34
C ALA A 71 7.61 -4.93 2.42
N GLY A 72 7.98 -5.42 3.59
CA GLY A 72 9.30 -5.97 3.85
C GLY A 72 10.41 -4.95 4.13
N CYS A 73 10.11 -3.67 4.17
CA CYS A 73 11.06 -2.63 4.59
C CYS A 73 11.16 -2.57 6.11
N HIS A 74 12.39 -2.55 6.64
CA HIS A 74 12.67 -2.54 8.07
C HIS A 74 13.22 -1.19 8.57
N THR A 75 13.53 -0.27 7.66
CA THR A 75 14.07 1.04 8.01
C THR A 75 13.32 2.15 7.28
N VAL A 76 13.37 3.36 7.84
CA VAL A 76 12.82 4.57 7.21
C VAL A 76 13.41 4.77 5.82
N LYS A 77 14.74 4.62 5.69
CA LYS A 77 15.44 4.80 4.42
C LYS A 77 14.96 3.83 3.35
N GLU A 78 14.84 2.54 3.69
CA GLU A 78 14.32 1.54 2.76
C GLU A 78 12.89 1.85 2.32
N ALA A 79 12.02 2.18 3.28
CA ALA A 79 10.63 2.49 3.00
C ALA A 79 10.47 3.72 2.09
N VAL A 80 11.21 4.80 2.37
CA VAL A 80 11.20 6.02 1.56
C VAL A 80 11.72 5.74 0.15
N THR A 81 12.84 5.03 0.02
CA THR A 81 13.40 4.66 -1.28
C THR A 81 12.41 3.81 -2.09
N THR A 82 11.83 2.79 -1.46
CA THR A 82 10.84 1.91 -2.10
C THR A 82 9.59 2.69 -2.53
N ALA A 83 9.12 3.63 -1.71
CA ALA A 83 7.99 4.48 -2.06
C ALA A 83 8.26 5.32 -3.31
N HIS A 84 9.43 5.93 -3.41
CA HIS A 84 9.81 6.71 -4.60
C HIS A 84 9.87 5.85 -5.85
N MET A 85 10.44 4.64 -5.75
CA MET A 85 10.45 3.68 -6.86
C MET A 85 9.03 3.29 -7.27
N ALA A 86 8.15 3.03 -6.32
CA ALA A 86 6.76 2.67 -6.59
C ALA A 86 6.01 3.81 -7.30
N ARG A 87 6.22 5.05 -6.91
CA ARG A 87 5.61 6.21 -7.58
C ARG A 87 6.00 6.30 -9.05
N GLU A 88 7.28 6.07 -9.36
CA GLU A 88 7.76 6.06 -10.75
C GLU A 88 7.14 4.94 -11.57
N ILE A 89 7.01 3.74 -10.99
CA ILE A 89 6.51 2.56 -11.71
C ILE A 89 4.99 2.62 -11.91
N PHE A 90 4.24 3.03 -10.88
CA PHE A 90 2.77 2.96 -10.90
C PHE A 90 2.09 4.28 -11.22
N ASP A 91 2.84 5.36 -11.32
CA ASP A 91 2.31 6.71 -11.59
C ASP A 91 1.14 7.07 -10.67
N THR A 92 1.32 6.86 -9.38
CA THR A 92 0.34 7.19 -8.34
C THR A 92 1.02 7.81 -7.12
N PRO A 93 0.43 8.85 -6.49
CA PRO A 93 0.93 9.37 -5.22
C PRO A 93 0.55 8.50 -4.03
N TRP A 94 -0.32 7.50 -4.22
CA TRP A 94 -0.75 6.59 -3.18
C TRP A 94 0.36 5.64 -2.79
N ILE A 95 0.57 5.49 -1.49
CA ILE A 95 1.54 4.52 -0.96
C ILE A 95 1.03 3.94 0.36
N LYS A 96 0.92 2.62 0.44
CA LYS A 96 0.73 1.92 1.71
C LYS A 96 2.09 1.79 2.37
N LEU A 97 2.31 2.58 3.40
CA LEU A 97 3.60 2.69 4.07
C LEU A 97 3.72 1.64 5.17
N GLU A 98 4.70 0.76 5.03
CA GLU A 98 5.08 -0.23 6.03
C GLU A 98 6.54 -0.02 6.43
N VAL A 99 6.78 0.03 7.73
CA VAL A 99 8.12 -0.07 8.34
C VAL A 99 8.01 -1.16 9.40
N ILE A 100 8.64 -2.30 9.16
CA ILE A 100 8.50 -3.48 10.01
C ILE A 100 9.44 -3.37 11.20
N GLY A 101 8.91 -3.46 12.40
CA GLY A 101 9.67 -3.43 13.65
C GLY A 101 10.04 -4.83 14.15
N ASP A 102 9.11 -5.77 14.02
CA ASP A 102 9.31 -7.15 14.44
C ASP A 102 9.09 -8.09 13.25
N ALA A 103 10.12 -8.87 12.92
CA ALA A 103 10.11 -9.72 11.74
C ALA A 103 9.19 -10.95 11.88
N ASP A 104 8.95 -11.42 13.09
CA ASP A 104 8.14 -12.62 13.33
C ASP A 104 6.65 -12.30 13.34
N THR A 105 6.26 -11.21 14.00
CA THR A 105 4.86 -10.78 14.10
C THR A 105 4.43 -9.83 13.01
N LEU A 106 5.38 -9.22 12.29
CA LEU A 106 5.18 -8.14 11.33
C LEU A 106 4.62 -6.86 11.95
N GLN A 107 4.77 -6.72 13.27
CA GLN A 107 4.35 -5.52 13.98
C GLN A 107 5.13 -4.30 13.48
N PRO A 108 4.45 -3.18 13.19
CA PRO A 108 5.14 -2.01 12.66
C PRO A 108 6.05 -1.34 13.69
N ASP A 109 7.17 -0.81 13.22
CA ASP A 109 7.97 0.19 13.94
C ASP A 109 7.23 1.53 13.87
N VAL A 110 6.47 1.85 14.89
CA VAL A 110 5.64 3.05 14.91
C VAL A 110 6.45 4.34 14.94
N PHE A 111 7.67 4.32 15.47
CA PHE A 111 8.55 5.49 15.48
C PHE A 111 9.08 5.79 14.08
N GLY A 112 9.62 4.77 13.41
CA GLY A 112 10.06 4.87 12.03
C GLY A 112 8.91 5.18 11.07
N LEU A 113 7.73 4.62 11.32
CA LEU A 113 6.53 4.87 10.53
C LEU A 113 6.15 6.36 10.51
N VAL A 114 6.11 7.01 11.66
CA VAL A 114 5.77 8.44 11.77
C VAL A 114 6.82 9.30 11.05
N GLU A 115 8.11 8.98 11.20
CA GLU A 115 9.18 9.68 10.52
C GLU A 115 9.07 9.54 8.99
N ALA A 116 8.91 8.31 8.50
CA ALA A 116 8.75 8.05 7.06
C ALA A 116 7.50 8.74 6.49
N ALA A 117 6.39 8.74 7.23
CA ALA A 117 5.16 9.41 6.83
C ALA A 117 5.34 10.91 6.65
N ARG A 118 6.08 11.58 7.54
CA ARG A 118 6.40 13.00 7.41
C ARG A 118 7.22 13.28 6.16
N ILE A 119 8.26 12.49 5.91
CA ILE A 119 9.12 12.64 4.74
C ILE A 119 8.30 12.49 3.46
N LEU A 120 7.53 11.42 3.37
CA LEU A 120 6.76 11.10 2.16
C LEU A 120 5.63 12.11 1.92
N THR A 121 4.93 12.56 2.96
CA THR A 121 3.92 13.61 2.82
C THR A 121 4.52 14.91 2.30
N ALA A 122 5.70 15.30 2.80
CA ALA A 122 6.43 16.48 2.31
C ALA A 122 6.85 16.31 0.84
N ASP A 123 7.10 15.09 0.40
CA ASP A 123 7.45 14.77 -0.99
C ASP A 123 6.22 14.60 -1.92
N GLY A 124 5.03 14.90 -1.43
CA GLY A 124 3.80 14.87 -2.23
C GLY A 124 3.07 13.53 -2.28
N PHE A 125 3.47 12.55 -1.45
CA PHE A 125 2.74 11.29 -1.34
C PHE A 125 1.44 11.44 -0.55
N GLN A 126 0.47 10.62 -0.88
CA GLN A 126 -0.74 10.37 -0.12
C GLN A 126 -0.56 9.03 0.61
N VAL A 127 -0.26 9.13 1.90
CA VAL A 127 0.23 8.01 2.70
C VAL A 127 -0.91 7.25 3.37
N PHE A 128 -0.89 5.92 3.23
CA PHE A 128 -1.77 4.96 3.92
C PHE A 128 -0.89 4.17 4.90
N PRO A 129 -0.72 4.66 6.15
CA PRO A 129 0.23 4.05 7.07
C PRO A 129 -0.30 2.76 7.68
N TYR A 130 0.49 1.70 7.58
CA TYR A 130 0.28 0.45 8.30
C TYR A 130 0.70 0.64 9.75
N THR A 131 -0.27 0.69 10.64
CA THR A 131 -0.08 1.10 12.04
C THR A 131 -0.71 0.12 13.02
N THR A 132 -0.72 0.50 14.29
CA THR A 132 -1.38 -0.23 15.38
C THR A 132 -2.68 0.47 15.78
N GLU A 133 -3.33 -0.03 16.84
CA GLU A 133 -4.53 0.54 17.45
C GLU A 133 -4.24 1.72 18.38
N ASP A 134 -2.98 2.07 18.59
CA ASP A 134 -2.56 3.12 19.52
C ASP A 134 -3.02 4.51 19.03
N LEU A 135 -3.85 5.17 19.83
CA LEU A 135 -4.41 6.49 19.50
C LEU A 135 -3.36 7.60 19.49
N VAL A 136 -2.32 7.50 20.33
CA VAL A 136 -1.23 8.49 20.33
C VAL A 136 -0.43 8.41 19.03
N VAL A 137 -0.18 7.21 18.55
CA VAL A 137 0.46 6.99 17.22
C VAL A 137 -0.45 7.51 16.11
N ALA A 138 -1.76 7.25 16.19
CA ALA A 138 -2.73 7.76 15.22
C ALA A 138 -2.68 9.28 15.12
N ASP A 139 -2.68 10.00 16.25
CA ASP A 139 -2.57 11.45 16.28
C ASP A 139 -1.26 11.94 15.64
N ARG A 140 -0.14 11.25 15.91
CA ARG A 140 1.15 11.58 15.29
C ARG A 140 1.15 11.39 13.77
N LEU A 141 0.47 10.36 13.28
CA LEU A 141 0.33 10.12 11.83
C LEU A 141 -0.56 11.18 11.17
N LEU A 142 -1.65 11.59 11.81
CA LEU A 142 -2.48 12.69 11.33
C LEU A 142 -1.70 14.01 11.29
N ASP A 143 -0.95 14.31 12.34
CA ASP A 143 -0.06 15.48 12.38
C ASP A 143 1.03 15.45 11.29
N ALA A 144 1.45 14.23 10.91
CA ALA A 144 2.40 14.04 9.80
C ALA A 144 1.78 14.28 8.41
N GLY A 145 0.46 14.46 8.33
CA GLY A 145 -0.27 14.72 7.09
C GLY A 145 -1.03 13.53 6.50
N CYS A 146 -1.13 12.40 7.24
CA CYS A 146 -1.95 11.29 6.80
C CYS A 146 -3.44 11.60 6.99
N GLU A 147 -4.26 11.31 6.00
CA GLU A 147 -5.72 11.43 6.07
C GLU A 147 -6.41 10.07 6.24
N VAL A 148 -5.65 9.00 6.12
CA VAL A 148 -6.10 7.61 6.24
C VAL A 148 -5.20 6.89 7.23
N LEU A 149 -5.76 5.99 8.00
CA LEU A 149 -5.03 5.08 8.87
C LEU A 149 -5.40 3.64 8.52
N MET A 150 -4.42 2.74 8.55
CA MET A 150 -4.59 1.32 8.28
C MET A 150 -4.08 0.49 9.47
N PRO A 151 -4.84 0.38 10.56
CA PRO A 151 -4.46 -0.46 11.69
C PRO A 151 -4.35 -1.92 11.26
N TRP A 152 -3.33 -2.62 11.75
CA TRP A 152 -3.20 -4.04 11.47
C TRP A 152 -4.32 -4.84 12.16
N GLY A 153 -4.77 -5.89 11.52
CA GLY A 153 -5.76 -6.80 12.09
C GLY A 153 -5.13 -7.74 13.13
N ALA A 154 -5.87 -8.06 14.17
CA ALA A 154 -5.47 -9.04 15.15
C ALA A 154 -5.77 -10.47 14.65
#